data_4beb301b7b13faf67a090faa9fcfa4a5
#
_entry.id   4beb301b7b13faf67a090faa9fcfa4a5
#
_cell.length_a   1.000
_cell.length_b   1.000
_cell.length_c   1.000
_cell.angle_alpha   90.00
_cell.angle_beta   90.00
_cell.angle_gamma   90.00
#
_symmetry.space_group_name_H-M   'P 1'
#
loop_
_entity.id
_entity.type
_entity.pdbx_description
1 polymer ?
#
loop_
_entity_poly.entity_id
_entity_poly.type
_entity_poly.pdbx_seq_one_letter_code
_entity_poly.pdbx_strand_id
1 'polypeptide(L)'
;MEIRELQKMMQYEAMSILTSNSSGFSSHSPMIDLAFKQLLQEQLNKVNVMQASKALQHKNNTYPFNGSVTNDSKVPPRNTGDIDALIRDAASQYQIDERLIRSVIQAESNFNPHAKSSAGAQGLMQLMPATARGLGVANPFDAWQNIQGGVKYLKQMMQRYNGNTELALAAYNAGPGNVDKYQGIPPFKETQNYVQKVMNGYLA
;
A
#
# COMPACT_ATOMS: atom_id res chain seq x y z
N MET A 1 20.75 27.41 7.27
CA MET A 1 19.32 27.35 6.94
C MET A 1 18.84 25.97 7.35
N GLU A 2 18.02 25.88 8.39
CA GLU A 2 17.63 24.60 8.96
C GLU A 2 16.59 23.92 8.05
N ILE A 3 16.69 22.58 7.92
CA ILE A 3 15.82 21.73 7.10
C ILE A 3 14.32 21.96 7.38
N ARG A 4 13.97 22.38 8.61
CA ARG A 4 12.59 22.73 9.01
C ARG A 4 12.04 24.00 8.34
N GLU A 5 12.89 24.97 8.07
CA GLU A 5 12.47 26.20 7.38
C GLU A 5 12.25 25.95 5.89
N LEU A 6 13.08 25.10 5.28
CA LEU A 6 12.91 24.69 3.89
C LEU A 6 11.61 23.90 3.68
N GLN A 7 11.28 23.02 4.63
CA GLN A 7 10.01 22.27 4.60
C GLN A 7 8.78 23.18 4.73
N LYS A 8 8.85 24.21 5.59
CA LYS A 8 7.75 25.18 5.73
C LYS A 8 7.58 26.04 4.49
N MET A 9 8.68 26.45 3.85
CA MET A 9 8.61 27.21 2.60
C MET A 9 8.02 26.39 1.46
N MET A 10 8.42 25.13 1.29
CA MET A 10 7.82 24.24 0.28
C MET A 10 6.33 23.98 0.52
N GLN A 11 5.93 23.88 1.79
CA GLN A 11 4.51 23.69 2.16
C GLN A 11 3.68 24.95 1.87
N TYR A 12 4.25 26.13 2.04
CA TYR A 12 3.60 27.41 1.76
C TYR A 12 3.46 27.66 0.25
N GLU A 13 4.47 27.33 -0.55
CA GLU A 13 4.42 27.44 -2.02
C GLU A 13 3.45 26.42 -2.65
N ALA A 14 3.44 25.19 -2.17
CA ALA A 14 2.47 24.19 -2.63
C ALA A 14 1.02 24.60 -2.33
N MET A 15 0.80 25.31 -1.21
CA MET A 15 -0.53 25.79 -0.83
C MET A 15 -0.94 27.03 -1.65
N SER A 16 0.00 27.89 -2.06
CA SER A 16 -0.29 29.06 -2.88
C SER A 16 -0.65 28.70 -4.32
N ILE A 17 -0.13 27.62 -4.85
CA ILE A 17 -0.45 27.10 -6.20
C ILE A 17 -1.87 26.51 -6.23
N LEU A 18 -2.36 25.96 -5.12
CA LEU A 18 -3.71 25.40 -5.00
C LEU A 18 -4.81 26.45 -4.79
N THR A 19 -4.47 27.67 -4.37
CA THR A 19 -5.45 28.73 -4.08
C THR A 19 -5.58 29.78 -5.18
N SER A 20 -4.67 29.83 -6.17
CA SER A 20 -4.79 30.72 -7.33
C SER A 20 -5.54 30.02 -8.48
N ASN A 21 -6.86 29.94 -8.35
CA ASN A 21 -7.72 29.63 -9.46
C ASN A 21 -7.94 30.91 -10.28
N SER A 22 -7.21 31.09 -11.37
CA SER A 22 -7.70 31.70 -12.60
C SER A 22 -6.62 31.80 -13.68
N SER A 23 -6.92 31.19 -14.83
CA SER A 23 -6.49 31.56 -16.19
C SER A 23 -5.04 31.95 -16.43
N GLY A 24 -4.29 31.09 -17.14
CA GLY A 24 -3.10 31.53 -17.86
C GLY A 24 -1.97 30.51 -17.88
N PHE A 25 -1.85 29.85 -18.97
CA PHE A 25 -0.78 28.94 -19.40
C PHE A 25 0.63 29.52 -19.23
N SER A 26 1.58 28.64 -18.98
CA SER A 26 3.02 28.73 -19.25
C SER A 26 3.85 29.59 -18.31
N SER A 27 4.49 28.94 -17.37
CA SER A 27 5.94 29.08 -17.19
C SER A 27 6.46 27.97 -16.28
N HIS A 28 6.97 26.91 -16.89
CA HIS A 28 7.91 25.99 -16.22
C HIS A 28 9.14 26.84 -15.86
N SER A 29 9.27 27.18 -14.59
CA SER A 29 10.49 27.84 -14.13
C SER A 29 11.64 26.85 -14.22
N PRO A 30 12.69 27.09 -15.03
CA PRO A 30 13.82 26.20 -15.19
C PRO A 30 14.54 25.85 -13.87
N MET A 31 14.37 26.71 -12.86
CA MET A 31 14.94 26.51 -11.51
C MET A 31 14.27 25.38 -10.74
N ILE A 32 12.94 25.20 -10.88
CA ILE A 32 12.19 24.14 -10.17
C ILE A 32 12.55 22.79 -10.76
N ASP A 33 12.70 22.71 -12.08
CA ASP A 33 13.06 21.47 -12.78
C ASP A 33 14.52 21.07 -12.45
N LEU A 34 15.43 22.03 -12.31
CA LEU A 34 16.81 21.79 -11.91
C LEU A 34 16.92 21.31 -10.45
N ALA A 35 16.19 21.95 -9.53
CA ALA A 35 16.15 21.56 -8.12
C ALA A 35 15.54 20.16 -7.93
N PHE A 36 14.48 19.84 -8.66
CA PHE A 36 13.87 18.52 -8.63
C PHE A 36 14.82 17.43 -9.19
N LYS A 37 15.50 17.70 -10.30
CA LYS A 37 16.52 16.80 -10.86
C LYS A 37 17.70 16.59 -9.91
N GLN A 38 18.18 17.63 -9.22
CA GLN A 38 19.24 17.50 -8.23
C GLN A 38 18.79 16.64 -7.04
N LEU A 39 17.58 16.85 -6.52
CA LEU A 39 17.04 16.06 -5.40
C LEU A 39 16.87 14.59 -5.79
N LEU A 40 16.39 14.33 -7.00
CA LEU A 40 16.23 12.97 -7.53
C LEU A 40 17.59 12.27 -7.70
N GLN A 41 18.59 12.98 -8.23
CA GLN A 41 19.96 12.47 -8.40
C GLN A 41 20.62 12.15 -7.05
N GLU A 42 20.39 12.97 -6.03
CA GLU A 42 20.91 12.75 -4.68
C GLU A 42 20.27 11.52 -4.02
N GLN A 43 18.96 11.29 -4.22
CA GLN A 43 18.27 10.09 -3.73
C GLN A 43 18.76 8.82 -4.45
N LEU A 44 18.99 8.87 -5.76
CA LEU A 44 19.53 7.75 -6.52
C LEU A 44 20.97 7.41 -6.10
N ASN A 45 21.80 8.42 -5.80
CA ASN A 45 23.15 8.21 -5.32
C ASN A 45 23.18 7.59 -3.92
N LYS A 46 22.26 7.98 -3.01
CA LYS A 46 22.12 7.35 -1.69
C LYS A 46 21.74 5.87 -1.76
N VAL A 47 20.86 5.50 -2.71
CA VAL A 47 20.46 4.10 -2.93
C VAL A 47 21.62 3.28 -3.48
N ASN A 48 22.40 3.81 -4.43
CA ASN A 48 23.56 3.14 -5.00
C ASN A 48 24.70 2.93 -3.98
N VAL A 49 24.95 3.91 -3.10
CA VAL A 49 25.96 3.80 -2.02
C VAL A 49 25.55 2.73 -0.99
N MET A 50 24.25 2.61 -0.67
CA MET A 50 23.76 1.55 0.22
C MET A 50 23.86 0.15 -0.40
N GLN A 51 23.69 0.01 -1.71
CA GLN A 51 23.88 -1.26 -2.40
C GLN A 51 25.36 -1.64 -2.54
N ALA A 52 26.24 -0.68 -2.77
CA ALA A 52 27.69 -0.90 -2.86
C ALA A 52 28.29 -1.32 -1.51
N SER A 53 27.83 -0.76 -0.40
CA SER A 53 28.29 -1.13 0.95
C SER A 53 27.81 -2.54 1.37
N LYS A 54 26.67 -3.03 0.89
CA LYS A 54 26.22 -4.41 1.09
C LYS A 54 27.02 -5.43 0.27
N ALA A 55 27.55 -5.04 -0.89
CA ALA A 55 28.33 -5.92 -1.75
C ALA A 55 29.77 -6.15 -1.24
N LEU A 56 30.30 -5.24 -0.42
CA LEU A 56 31.67 -5.32 0.11
C LEU A 56 31.82 -6.10 1.42
N GLN A 57 30.72 -6.48 2.08
CA GLN A 57 30.76 -7.27 3.32
C GLN A 57 30.62 -8.80 3.10
N HIS A 58 30.57 -9.28 1.86
CA HIS A 58 30.41 -10.71 1.55
C HIS A 58 31.68 -11.40 1.01
N LYS A 59 32.84 -10.87 1.25
CA LYS A 59 34.11 -11.59 0.96
C LYS A 59 34.92 -11.69 2.24
N ASN A 60 34.78 -12.78 2.95
CA ASN A 60 35.72 -13.55 3.75
C ASN A 60 35.00 -14.27 4.89
N ASN A 61 34.41 -15.40 4.58
CA ASN A 61 34.32 -16.50 5.56
C ASN A 61 34.15 -17.83 4.81
N THR A 62 35.27 -18.41 4.39
CA THR A 62 35.33 -19.80 3.93
C THR A 62 35.36 -20.70 5.18
N TYR A 63 34.19 -21.26 5.53
CA TYR A 63 34.15 -22.47 6.36
C TYR A 63 33.90 -23.67 5.47
N PRO A 64 34.60 -24.81 5.64
CA PRO A 64 34.32 -26.01 4.88
C PRO A 64 32.98 -26.59 5.32
N PHE A 65 32.01 -26.50 4.44
CA PHE A 65 30.67 -27.06 4.62
C PHE A 65 30.75 -28.56 4.28
N ASN A 66 30.85 -29.42 5.31
CA ASN A 66 30.56 -30.83 5.23
C ASN A 66 29.30 -31.09 6.05
N GLY A 67 28.15 -31.12 5.42
CA GLY A 67 26.89 -31.37 6.09
C GLY A 67 25.75 -31.50 5.07
N SER A 68 25.18 -32.69 5.02
CA SER A 68 24.00 -33.04 4.27
C SER A 68 22.98 -31.89 4.23
N VAL A 69 22.67 -31.42 3.02
CA VAL A 69 21.57 -30.49 2.80
C VAL A 69 20.25 -31.28 2.96
N THR A 70 19.73 -31.30 4.16
CA THR A 70 18.32 -31.58 4.34
C THR A 70 17.58 -30.33 3.92
N ASN A 71 17.07 -30.34 2.69
CA ASN A 71 16.08 -29.39 2.21
C ASN A 71 14.79 -29.56 3.02
N ASP A 72 14.78 -29.03 4.24
CA ASP A 72 13.55 -28.91 5.04
C ASP A 72 13.03 -27.47 5.03
N SER A 73 13.05 -26.87 3.85
CA SER A 73 12.18 -25.74 3.55
C SER A 73 10.88 -26.31 3.01
N LYS A 74 10.13 -26.97 3.87
CA LYS A 74 8.69 -27.20 3.63
C LYS A 74 7.95 -25.86 3.70
N VAL A 75 8.15 -25.02 2.70
CA VAL A 75 7.07 -24.15 2.26
C VAL A 75 6.08 -25.11 1.58
N PRO A 76 4.92 -25.41 2.17
CA PRO A 76 3.94 -26.24 1.51
C PRO A 76 3.67 -25.64 0.14
N PRO A 77 3.44 -26.44 -0.92
CA PRO A 77 3.06 -25.90 -2.21
C PRO A 77 1.81 -25.04 -1.97
N ARG A 78 1.96 -23.72 -2.15
CA ARG A 78 0.87 -22.79 -1.95
C ARG A 78 -0.17 -23.13 -3.01
N ASN A 79 -1.23 -23.78 -2.57
CA ASN A 79 -2.38 -24.03 -3.43
C ASN A 79 -3.07 -22.67 -3.66
N THR A 80 -2.56 -21.90 -4.63
CA THR A 80 -3.06 -20.57 -4.98
C THR A 80 -4.52 -20.59 -5.42
N GLY A 81 -5.09 -21.76 -5.61
CA GLY A 81 -6.51 -21.96 -5.92
C GLY A 81 -7.43 -21.98 -4.68
N ASP A 82 -6.89 -22.20 -3.46
CA ASP A 82 -7.69 -22.17 -2.23
C ASP A 82 -7.61 -20.78 -1.59
N ILE A 83 -8.52 -19.90 -2.00
CA ILE A 83 -8.63 -18.54 -1.47
C ILE A 83 -8.86 -18.55 0.04
N ASP A 84 -9.57 -19.54 0.56
CA ASP A 84 -9.85 -19.68 1.98
C ASP A 84 -8.58 -19.96 2.80
N ALA A 85 -7.70 -20.79 2.28
CA ALA A 85 -6.39 -21.02 2.90
C ALA A 85 -5.53 -19.75 2.88
N LEU A 86 -5.54 -18.99 1.78
CA LEU A 86 -4.80 -17.72 1.65
C LEU A 86 -5.32 -16.65 2.62
N ILE A 87 -6.64 -16.61 2.84
CA ILE A 87 -7.26 -15.70 3.80
C ILE A 87 -6.85 -16.06 5.24
N ARG A 88 -6.89 -17.34 5.62
CA ARG A 88 -6.45 -17.81 6.96
C ARG A 88 -4.99 -17.46 7.22
N ASP A 89 -4.14 -17.68 6.23
CA ASP A 89 -2.71 -17.32 6.31
C ASP A 89 -2.51 -15.82 6.56
N ALA A 90 -3.16 -14.99 5.77
CA ALA A 90 -3.07 -13.53 5.92
C ALA A 90 -3.69 -13.05 7.24
N ALA A 91 -4.83 -13.62 7.67
CA ALA A 91 -5.47 -13.33 8.94
C ALA A 91 -4.52 -13.57 10.13
N SER A 92 -3.87 -14.73 10.12
CA SER A 92 -2.87 -15.09 11.14
C SER A 92 -1.66 -14.17 11.11
N GLN A 93 -1.10 -13.92 9.93
CA GLN A 93 0.12 -13.13 9.75
C GLN A 93 -0.07 -11.66 10.19
N TYR A 94 -1.20 -11.04 9.84
CA TYR A 94 -1.46 -9.64 10.11
C TYR A 94 -2.34 -9.41 11.34
N GLN A 95 -2.77 -10.47 12.02
CA GLN A 95 -3.68 -10.39 13.17
C GLN A 95 -4.93 -9.56 12.85
N ILE A 96 -5.60 -9.92 11.78
CA ILE A 96 -6.90 -9.38 11.35
C ILE A 96 -7.92 -10.53 11.38
N ASP A 97 -9.13 -10.27 11.83
CA ASP A 97 -10.21 -11.27 11.83
C ASP A 97 -10.47 -11.77 10.39
N GLU A 98 -10.47 -13.10 10.22
CA GLU A 98 -10.70 -13.75 8.94
C GLU A 98 -12.05 -13.34 8.32
N ARG A 99 -13.09 -13.18 9.14
CA ARG A 99 -14.43 -12.77 8.68
C ARG A 99 -14.40 -11.36 8.10
N LEU A 100 -13.60 -10.44 8.69
CA LEU A 100 -13.44 -9.10 8.15
C LEU A 100 -12.76 -9.13 6.78
N ILE A 101 -11.69 -9.93 6.62
CA ILE A 101 -11.00 -10.09 5.33
C ILE A 101 -11.96 -10.64 4.28
N ARG A 102 -12.76 -11.67 4.60
CA ARG A 102 -13.77 -12.24 3.71
C ARG A 102 -14.79 -11.20 3.27
N SER A 103 -15.29 -10.41 4.20
CA SER A 103 -16.29 -9.37 3.92
C SER A 103 -15.73 -8.29 3.00
N VAL A 104 -14.45 -7.90 3.18
CA VAL A 104 -13.76 -6.99 2.28
C VAL A 104 -13.64 -7.60 0.88
N ILE A 105 -13.13 -8.82 0.73
CA ILE A 105 -12.99 -9.50 -0.57
C ILE A 105 -14.34 -9.67 -1.27
N GLN A 106 -15.38 -10.01 -0.51
CA GLN A 106 -16.76 -10.11 -1.02
C GLN A 106 -17.25 -8.75 -1.55
N ALA A 107 -16.96 -7.67 -0.83
CA ALA A 107 -17.38 -6.33 -1.23
C ALA A 107 -16.63 -5.83 -2.47
N GLU A 108 -15.32 -6.10 -2.54
CA GLU A 108 -14.40 -5.60 -3.57
C GLU A 108 -14.53 -6.33 -4.91
N SER A 109 -14.55 -7.66 -4.88
CA SER A 109 -14.43 -8.44 -6.11
C SER A 109 -15.44 -9.58 -6.22
N ASN A 110 -16.23 -9.83 -5.18
CA ASN A 110 -17.03 -11.05 -5.07
C ASN A 110 -16.18 -12.32 -5.29
N PHE A 111 -14.98 -12.36 -4.70
CA PHE A 111 -13.99 -13.43 -4.82
C PHE A 111 -13.45 -13.65 -6.24
N ASN A 112 -13.57 -12.70 -7.15
CA ASN A 112 -13.01 -12.80 -8.48
C ASN A 112 -11.55 -12.31 -8.50
N PRO A 113 -10.53 -13.19 -8.68
CA PRO A 113 -9.12 -12.80 -8.69
C PRO A 113 -8.74 -11.93 -9.90
N HIS A 114 -9.55 -11.96 -10.97
CA HIS A 114 -9.31 -11.19 -12.18
C HIS A 114 -10.15 -9.92 -12.27
N ALA A 115 -10.82 -9.54 -11.17
CA ALA A 115 -11.62 -8.32 -11.15
C ALA A 115 -10.76 -7.08 -11.44
N LYS A 116 -11.32 -6.18 -12.26
CA LYS A 116 -10.73 -4.88 -12.57
C LYS A 116 -11.83 -3.83 -12.62
N SER A 117 -11.66 -2.77 -11.83
CA SER A 117 -12.61 -1.65 -11.83
C SER A 117 -12.34 -0.68 -12.99
N SER A 118 -13.30 0.18 -13.29
CA SER A 118 -13.14 1.28 -14.25
C SER A 118 -12.06 2.29 -13.82
N ALA A 119 -11.85 2.45 -12.52
CA ALA A 119 -10.79 3.29 -11.94
C ALA A 119 -9.42 2.62 -11.97
N GLY A 120 -9.33 1.34 -12.33
CA GLY A 120 -8.08 0.59 -12.46
C GLY A 120 -7.67 -0.20 -11.22
N ALA A 121 -8.51 -0.34 -10.20
CA ALA A 121 -8.28 -1.24 -9.08
C ALA A 121 -8.30 -2.71 -9.55
N GLN A 122 -7.49 -3.58 -8.93
CA GLN A 122 -7.18 -4.91 -9.46
C GLN A 122 -7.21 -6.00 -8.39
N GLY A 123 -7.72 -7.18 -8.78
CA GLY A 123 -7.67 -8.42 -8.03
C GLY A 123 -8.70 -8.53 -6.90
N LEU A 124 -8.52 -9.53 -6.04
CA LEU A 124 -9.46 -9.91 -4.98
C LEU A 124 -9.81 -8.77 -4.02
N MET A 125 -8.83 -7.96 -3.65
CA MET A 125 -8.96 -6.84 -2.71
C MET A 125 -8.87 -5.47 -3.40
N GLN A 126 -9.02 -5.42 -4.72
CA GLN A 126 -9.11 -4.21 -5.54
C GLN A 126 -8.02 -3.16 -5.23
N LEU A 127 -6.78 -3.59 -5.28
CA LEU A 127 -5.67 -2.67 -5.06
C LEU A 127 -5.45 -1.75 -6.26
N MET A 128 -5.36 -0.45 -6.01
CA MET A 128 -4.91 0.51 -7.02
C MET A 128 -3.44 0.23 -7.39
N PRO A 129 -3.04 0.40 -8.67
CA PRO A 129 -1.68 0.05 -9.11
C PRO A 129 -0.55 0.72 -8.32
N ALA A 130 -0.73 1.97 -7.91
CA ALA A 130 0.25 2.67 -7.07
C ALA A 130 0.35 2.06 -5.67
N THR A 131 -0.80 1.74 -5.06
CA THR A 131 -0.89 1.08 -3.76
C THR A 131 -0.27 -0.32 -3.81
N ALA A 132 -0.62 -1.13 -4.82
CA ALA A 132 -0.05 -2.46 -5.03
C ALA A 132 1.49 -2.43 -5.07
N ARG A 133 2.07 -1.53 -5.87
CA ARG A 133 3.54 -1.35 -5.94
C ARG A 133 4.13 -0.96 -4.58
N GLY A 134 3.52 -0.02 -3.86
CA GLY A 134 3.98 0.42 -2.55
C GLY A 134 3.92 -0.69 -1.48
N LEU A 135 3.03 -1.66 -1.65
CA LEU A 135 2.89 -2.82 -0.77
C LEU A 135 3.80 -4.00 -1.15
N GLY A 136 4.47 -3.93 -2.32
CA GLY A 136 5.33 -5.00 -2.84
C GLY A 136 4.58 -6.08 -3.63
N VAL A 137 3.36 -5.78 -4.11
CA VAL A 137 2.56 -6.66 -4.97
C VAL A 137 3.03 -6.50 -6.41
N ALA A 138 3.73 -7.50 -6.93
CA ALA A 138 4.25 -7.50 -8.31
C ALA A 138 3.17 -7.87 -9.32
N ASN A 139 2.31 -8.84 -8.99
CA ASN A 139 1.17 -9.24 -9.80
C ASN A 139 -0.12 -9.13 -9.00
N PRO A 140 -0.94 -8.09 -9.21
CA PRO A 140 -2.19 -7.89 -8.47
C PRO A 140 -3.32 -8.88 -8.82
N PHE A 141 -3.15 -9.70 -9.87
CA PHE A 141 -4.07 -10.79 -10.22
C PHE A 141 -3.64 -12.15 -9.64
N ASP A 142 -2.47 -12.23 -9.02
CA ASP A 142 -2.07 -13.37 -8.20
C ASP A 142 -2.80 -13.29 -6.86
N ALA A 143 -3.60 -14.32 -6.56
CA ALA A 143 -4.48 -14.34 -5.39
C ALA A 143 -3.70 -14.15 -4.08
N TRP A 144 -2.57 -14.84 -3.93
CA TRP A 144 -1.75 -14.74 -2.72
C TRP A 144 -1.17 -13.34 -2.55
N GLN A 145 -0.52 -12.78 -3.59
CA GLN A 145 0.08 -11.45 -3.51
C GLN A 145 -0.97 -10.37 -3.23
N ASN A 146 -2.12 -10.47 -3.88
CA ASN A 146 -3.20 -9.51 -3.72
C ASN A 146 -3.79 -9.54 -2.32
N ILE A 147 -4.09 -10.72 -1.76
CA ILE A 147 -4.60 -10.87 -0.39
C ILE A 147 -3.55 -10.38 0.61
N GLN A 148 -2.29 -10.79 0.48
CA GLN A 148 -1.21 -10.34 1.37
C GLN A 148 -1.07 -8.82 1.36
N GLY A 149 -1.05 -8.21 0.19
CA GLY A 149 -0.97 -6.75 0.05
C GLY A 149 -2.19 -6.03 0.61
N GLY A 150 -3.38 -6.51 0.26
CA GLY A 150 -4.65 -5.92 0.71
C GLY A 150 -4.84 -5.99 2.22
N VAL A 151 -4.56 -7.16 2.83
CA VAL A 151 -4.66 -7.32 4.29
C VAL A 151 -3.59 -6.50 5.02
N LYS A 152 -2.38 -6.41 4.48
CA LYS A 152 -1.35 -5.49 4.99
C LYS A 152 -1.83 -4.04 4.97
N TYR A 153 -2.46 -3.60 3.89
CA TYR A 153 -3.01 -2.24 3.79
C TYR A 153 -4.17 -2.02 4.77
N LEU A 154 -5.08 -2.99 4.89
CA LEU A 154 -6.15 -2.95 5.88
C LEU A 154 -5.59 -2.84 7.30
N LYS A 155 -4.55 -3.63 7.64
CA LYS A 155 -3.86 -3.53 8.94
C LYS A 155 -3.29 -2.14 9.19
N GLN A 156 -2.68 -1.52 8.19
CA GLN A 156 -2.17 -0.15 8.30
C GLN A 156 -3.29 0.85 8.60
N MET A 157 -4.46 0.69 7.94
CA MET A 157 -5.62 1.54 8.21
C MET A 157 -6.19 1.29 9.62
N MET A 158 -6.30 0.03 10.05
CA MET A 158 -6.71 -0.29 11.42
C MET A 158 -5.78 0.35 12.47
N GLN A 159 -4.47 0.30 12.25
CA GLN A 159 -3.49 0.94 13.15
C GLN A 159 -3.61 2.46 13.13
N ARG A 160 -3.79 3.07 11.95
CA ARG A 160 -3.93 4.52 11.81
C ARG A 160 -5.13 5.09 12.56
N TYR A 161 -6.22 4.35 12.60
CA TYR A 161 -7.48 4.76 13.23
C TYR A 161 -7.74 4.05 14.55
N ASN A 162 -6.69 3.65 15.29
CA ASN A 162 -6.76 3.08 16.64
C ASN A 162 -7.72 1.89 16.76
N GLY A 163 -7.81 1.05 15.75
CA GLY A 163 -8.69 -0.12 15.74
C GLY A 163 -10.14 0.17 15.36
N ASN A 164 -10.50 1.41 15.05
CA ASN A 164 -11.85 1.72 14.56
C ASN A 164 -12.04 1.13 13.15
N THR A 165 -12.81 0.03 13.09
CA THR A 165 -13.01 -0.73 11.85
C THR A 165 -13.73 0.09 10.79
N GLU A 166 -14.73 0.88 11.14
CA GLU A 166 -15.49 1.68 10.16
C GLU A 166 -14.61 2.76 9.51
N LEU A 167 -13.78 3.46 10.30
CA LEU A 167 -12.84 4.45 9.77
C LEU A 167 -11.73 3.80 8.95
N ALA A 168 -11.26 2.63 9.36
CA ALA A 168 -10.27 1.86 8.61
C ALA A 168 -10.81 1.41 7.24
N LEU A 169 -12.04 0.94 7.19
CA LEU A 169 -12.73 0.57 5.94
C LEU A 169 -12.98 1.79 5.04
N ALA A 170 -13.42 2.91 5.63
CA ALA A 170 -13.57 4.16 4.89
C ALA A 170 -12.24 4.63 4.28
N ALA A 171 -11.14 4.50 5.03
CA ALA A 171 -9.81 4.85 4.56
C ALA A 171 -9.27 3.85 3.53
N TYR A 172 -9.60 2.58 3.65
CA TYR A 172 -9.29 1.57 2.66
C TYR A 172 -9.89 1.92 1.30
N ASN A 173 -11.19 2.28 1.28
CA ASN A 173 -11.93 2.60 0.07
C ASN A 173 -11.63 4.00 -0.47
N ALA A 174 -11.75 5.03 0.36
CA ALA A 174 -11.65 6.43 -0.07
C ALA A 174 -10.24 7.03 0.05
N GLY A 175 -9.32 6.31 0.68
CA GLY A 175 -7.99 6.80 1.05
C GLY A 175 -7.97 7.54 2.40
N PRO A 176 -6.89 7.40 3.18
CA PRO A 176 -6.79 7.98 4.52
C PRO A 176 -6.85 9.52 4.52
N GLY A 177 -6.35 10.17 3.47
CA GLY A 177 -6.41 11.63 3.36
C GLY A 177 -7.84 12.18 3.36
N ASN A 178 -8.81 11.46 2.80
CA ASN A 178 -10.20 11.87 2.85
C ASN A 178 -10.80 11.68 4.24
N VAL A 179 -10.51 10.56 4.92
CA VAL A 179 -10.98 10.32 6.29
C VAL A 179 -10.42 11.37 7.25
N ASP A 180 -9.15 11.73 7.12
CA ASP A 180 -8.52 12.78 7.93
C ASP A 180 -9.14 14.15 7.65
N LYS A 181 -9.36 14.49 6.36
CA LYS A 181 -9.99 15.75 5.95
C LYS A 181 -11.39 15.93 6.52
N TYR A 182 -12.19 14.89 6.51
CA TYR A 182 -13.57 14.93 7.01
C TYR A 182 -13.70 14.55 8.48
N GLN A 183 -12.59 14.19 9.13
CA GLN A 183 -12.53 13.75 10.54
C GLN A 183 -13.52 12.61 10.85
N GLY A 184 -13.74 11.73 9.86
CA GLY A 184 -14.72 10.66 9.92
C GLY A 184 -14.93 10.00 8.57
N ILE A 185 -16.01 9.23 8.43
CA ILE A 185 -16.39 8.63 7.15
C ILE A 185 -16.74 9.77 6.18
N PRO A 186 -16.05 9.89 5.02
CA PRO A 186 -16.33 10.95 4.07
C PRO A 186 -17.78 10.91 3.57
N PRO A 187 -18.41 12.05 3.23
CA PRO A 187 -19.78 12.10 2.74
C PRO A 187 -19.90 11.63 1.27
N PHE A 188 -19.11 10.63 0.91
CA PHE A 188 -19.17 9.98 -0.39
C PHE A 188 -20.11 8.78 -0.30
N LYS A 189 -21.20 8.83 -1.08
CA LYS A 189 -22.20 7.76 -1.08
C LYS A 189 -21.60 6.37 -1.32
N GLU A 190 -20.60 6.28 -2.20
CA GLU A 190 -19.89 5.03 -2.47
C GLU A 190 -19.18 4.51 -1.20
N THR A 191 -18.43 5.35 -0.51
CA THR A 191 -17.68 4.97 0.70
C THR A 191 -18.61 4.59 1.85
N GLN A 192 -19.68 5.35 2.05
CA GLN A 192 -20.69 5.05 3.08
C GLN A 192 -21.36 3.68 2.82
N ASN A 193 -21.77 3.43 1.59
CA ASN A 193 -22.34 2.13 1.19
C ASN A 193 -21.33 0.99 1.33
N TYR A 194 -20.06 1.24 0.98
CA TYR A 194 -18.98 0.27 1.13
C TYR A 194 -18.78 -0.14 2.59
N VAL A 195 -18.63 0.84 3.49
CA VAL A 195 -18.46 0.57 4.93
C VAL A 195 -19.65 -0.23 5.46
N GLN A 196 -20.87 0.18 5.14
CA GLN A 196 -22.07 -0.52 5.58
C GLN A 196 -22.12 -1.97 5.03
N LYS A 197 -21.81 -2.15 3.75
CA LYS A 197 -21.80 -3.49 3.11
C LYS A 197 -20.81 -4.43 3.78
N VAL A 198 -19.56 -3.95 4.01
CA VAL A 198 -18.53 -4.77 4.66
C VAL A 198 -18.88 -5.06 6.11
N MET A 199 -19.33 -4.06 6.88
CA MET A 199 -19.72 -4.25 8.28
C MET A 199 -20.89 -5.22 8.44
N ASN A 200 -21.90 -5.14 7.57
CA ASN A 200 -23.02 -6.10 7.58
C ASN A 200 -22.56 -7.54 7.33
N GLY A 201 -21.64 -7.75 6.38
CA GLY A 201 -21.06 -9.07 6.12
C GLY A 201 -20.15 -9.57 7.23
N TYR A 202 -19.46 -8.66 7.91
CA TYR A 202 -18.56 -9.00 9.02
C TYR A 202 -19.29 -9.39 10.30
N LEU A 203 -20.44 -8.76 10.58
CA LEU A 203 -21.22 -8.97 11.79
C LEU A 203 -22.30 -10.06 11.66
N ALA A 204 -22.55 -10.54 10.43
CA ALA A 204 -23.49 -11.64 10.18
C ALA A 204 -22.90 -12.99 10.61
#